data_3bf4ed5cfab50c9eeb20c1db4224d5a9
#
_entry.id   3bf4ed5cfab50c9eeb20c1db4224d5a9
#
_cell.length_a   1.000
_cell.length_b   1.000
_cell.length_c   1.000
_cell.angle_alpha   90.00
_cell.angle_beta   90.00
_cell.angle_gamma   90.00
#
_symmetry.space_group_name_H-M   'P 1'
#
loop_
_entity.id
_entity.type
_entity.pdbx_description
1 polymer ?
#
loop_
_entity_poly.entity_id
_entity_poly.type
_entity_poly.pdbx_seq_one_letter_code
_entity_poly.pdbx_strand_id
1 'polypeptide(L)'
;MTAAEFSRPQDLKASRPRMSFFAASRRVFDLSLGEMLWSRRTIFMALVVGGPVLLALIVKGVEMFGMSALRVNGQRVAGFGIFGVMMWMLFLRFIVPVLGVFYGTALMADEVEDKTITYLFTRPIPRGAVLIGKYLAYMACTLLVVLPSVMIVYFLLVPFSAIPATFGSLLVDLGLLTLGLAVYGGVFAFVGAFFKRPLVIGLLFAFGWEQVTLALPGYLKQFTIAFYLQALVPHAMPSEGVTSLLQGMFRETPPVWVCLTWLFAYLGVFLWLATRAVERKEYILEQ
;
A
#
# COMPACT_ATOMS: atom_id res chain seq x y z
N MET A 1 -59.15 27.22 40.32
CA MET A 1 -58.78 26.98 38.96
C MET A 1 -57.26 27.05 38.94
N THR A 2 -56.63 25.89 38.99
CA THR A 2 -55.17 25.70 39.12
C THR A 2 -54.58 25.62 37.71
N ALA A 3 -53.68 26.55 37.41
CA ALA A 3 -52.91 26.55 36.18
C ALA A 3 -51.97 25.37 36.22
N ALA A 4 -52.15 24.44 35.28
CA ALA A 4 -51.25 23.32 35.05
C ALA A 4 -49.90 23.86 34.61
N GLU A 5 -48.86 23.57 35.38
CA GLU A 5 -47.46 23.82 35.10
C GLU A 5 -47.06 22.99 33.90
N PHE A 6 -46.95 23.62 32.75
CA PHE A 6 -46.46 23.01 31.52
C PHE A 6 -44.94 22.84 31.67
N SER A 7 -44.52 21.74 32.25
CA SER A 7 -43.11 21.38 32.36
C SER A 7 -42.49 21.27 30.96
N ARG A 8 -41.55 22.16 30.67
CA ARG A 8 -40.77 22.21 29.43
C ARG A 8 -40.07 20.87 29.20
N PRO A 9 -40.12 20.30 28.01
CA PRO A 9 -39.32 19.12 27.66
C PRO A 9 -37.88 19.54 27.33
N GLN A 10 -37.12 20.00 28.35
CA GLN A 10 -35.73 20.43 28.15
C GLN A 10 -34.67 19.42 28.62
N ASP A 11 -35.02 18.29 29.20
CA ASP A 11 -34.07 17.39 29.83
C ASP A 11 -33.81 16.06 29.05
N LEU A 12 -34.21 15.95 27.80
CA LEU A 12 -33.91 14.76 26.96
C LEU A 12 -32.74 14.94 25.99
N LYS A 13 -31.85 15.88 26.26
CA LYS A 13 -30.48 15.74 25.73
C LYS A 13 -29.71 14.75 26.59
N ALA A 14 -30.18 13.50 26.60
CA ALA A 14 -29.34 12.39 27.02
C ALA A 14 -28.04 12.51 26.23
N SER A 15 -26.97 12.82 26.92
CA SER A 15 -25.61 12.86 26.39
C SER A 15 -25.29 11.47 25.84
N ARG A 16 -25.55 11.27 24.54
CA ARG A 16 -25.15 10.03 23.87
C ARG A 16 -23.65 9.91 24.11
N PRO A 17 -23.17 8.81 24.72
CA PRO A 17 -21.78 8.66 25.04
C PRO A 17 -20.99 8.81 23.75
N ARG A 18 -20.11 9.81 23.68
CA ARG A 18 -19.19 9.98 22.55
C ARG A 18 -18.33 8.72 22.48
N MET A 19 -18.47 7.95 21.44
CA MET A 19 -17.64 6.76 21.26
C MET A 19 -16.17 7.15 21.27
N SER A 20 -15.33 6.36 21.98
CA SER A 20 -13.89 6.59 21.95
C SER A 20 -13.36 6.42 20.52
N PHE A 21 -12.30 7.14 20.19
CA PHE A 21 -11.68 7.11 18.86
C PHE A 21 -11.38 5.66 18.42
N PHE A 22 -10.81 4.85 19.30
CA PHE A 22 -10.45 3.45 19.02
C PHE A 22 -11.67 2.56 18.78
N ALA A 23 -12.73 2.70 19.58
CA ALA A 23 -13.96 1.92 19.39
C ALA A 23 -14.66 2.28 18.07
N ALA A 24 -14.60 3.56 17.68
CA ALA A 24 -15.11 4.04 16.40
C ALA A 24 -14.31 3.47 15.22
N SER A 25 -12.97 3.56 15.26
CA SER A 25 -12.09 3.03 14.23
C SER A 25 -12.25 1.53 14.05
N ARG A 26 -12.40 0.77 15.15
CA ARG A 26 -12.61 -0.69 15.08
C ARG A 26 -13.91 -1.05 14.39
N ARG A 27 -15.01 -0.37 14.70
CA ARG A 27 -16.32 -0.63 14.03
C ARG A 27 -16.26 -0.30 12.54
N VAL A 28 -15.59 0.79 12.18
CA VAL A 28 -15.39 1.16 10.77
C VAL A 28 -14.50 0.12 10.08
N PHE A 29 -13.46 -0.36 10.73
CA PHE A 29 -12.59 -1.43 10.23
C PHE A 29 -13.39 -2.70 9.90
N ASP A 30 -14.19 -3.21 10.84
CA ASP A 30 -14.97 -4.43 10.66
C ASP A 30 -15.94 -4.32 9.48
N LEU A 31 -16.63 -3.17 9.33
CA LEU A 31 -17.54 -2.92 8.22
C LEU A 31 -16.79 -2.79 6.89
N SER A 32 -15.75 -1.98 6.85
CA SER A 32 -15.00 -1.71 5.61
C SER A 32 -14.23 -2.94 5.13
N LEU A 33 -13.75 -3.79 6.02
CA LEU A 33 -13.07 -5.03 5.65
C LEU A 33 -14.03 -5.97 4.89
N GLY A 34 -15.28 -6.12 5.37
CA GLY A 34 -16.30 -6.90 4.69
C GLY A 34 -16.62 -6.35 3.29
N GLU A 35 -16.83 -5.04 3.16
CA GLU A 35 -17.09 -4.40 1.88
C GLU A 35 -15.90 -4.55 0.90
N MET A 36 -14.68 -4.34 1.39
CA MET A 36 -13.48 -4.46 0.56
C MET A 36 -13.26 -5.88 0.05
N LEU A 37 -13.46 -6.92 0.88
CA LEU A 37 -13.26 -8.32 0.48
C LEU A 37 -14.24 -8.79 -0.59
N TRP A 38 -15.48 -8.30 -0.59
CA TRP A 38 -16.52 -8.72 -1.54
C TRP A 38 -16.74 -7.72 -2.70
N SER A 39 -15.87 -6.73 -2.84
CA SER A 39 -15.97 -5.72 -3.89
C SER A 39 -15.41 -6.23 -5.23
N ARG A 40 -15.86 -5.62 -6.33
CA ARG A 40 -15.27 -5.85 -7.67
C ARG A 40 -13.78 -5.49 -7.72
N ARG A 41 -13.32 -4.63 -6.83
CA ARG A 41 -11.90 -4.26 -6.70
C ARG A 41 -11.04 -5.40 -6.20
N THR A 42 -11.58 -6.28 -5.36
CA THR A 42 -10.86 -7.47 -4.90
C THR A 42 -10.58 -8.43 -6.04
N ILE A 43 -11.47 -8.53 -7.03
CA ILE A 43 -11.20 -9.28 -8.26
C ILE A 43 -10.02 -8.66 -9.02
N PHE A 44 -10.00 -7.33 -9.16
CA PHE A 44 -8.88 -6.62 -9.78
C PHE A 44 -7.57 -6.84 -9.00
N MET A 45 -7.60 -6.75 -7.67
CA MET A 45 -6.46 -7.03 -6.81
C MET A 45 -5.95 -8.46 -6.99
N ALA A 46 -6.87 -9.44 -6.96
CA ALA A 46 -6.53 -10.85 -7.14
C ALA A 46 -5.90 -11.10 -8.53
N LEU A 47 -6.37 -10.42 -9.58
CA LEU A 47 -5.80 -10.50 -10.91
C LEU A 47 -4.40 -9.89 -10.97
N VAL A 48 -4.20 -8.70 -10.41
CA VAL A 48 -2.90 -8.02 -10.39
C VAL A 48 -1.88 -8.83 -9.58
N VAL A 49 -2.26 -9.30 -8.39
CA VAL A 49 -1.39 -10.07 -7.50
C VAL A 49 -1.22 -11.51 -7.98
N GLY A 50 -2.18 -12.06 -8.72
CA GLY A 50 -2.11 -13.36 -9.36
C GLY A 50 -1.15 -13.41 -10.55
N GLY A 51 -0.87 -12.26 -11.18
CA GLY A 51 0.07 -12.17 -12.32
C GLY A 51 1.46 -12.76 -12.02
N PRO A 52 2.15 -12.34 -10.96
CA PRO A 52 3.42 -12.94 -10.55
C PRO A 52 3.35 -14.44 -10.27
N VAL A 53 2.25 -14.93 -9.70
CA VAL A 53 2.06 -16.36 -9.45
C VAL A 53 1.96 -17.13 -10.76
N LEU A 54 1.21 -16.63 -11.73
CA LEU A 54 1.12 -17.23 -13.07
C LEU A 54 2.48 -17.19 -13.77
N LEU A 55 3.20 -16.08 -13.66
CA LEU A 55 4.54 -15.97 -14.24
C LEU A 55 5.51 -16.97 -13.60
N ALA A 56 5.47 -17.14 -12.28
CA ALA A 56 6.28 -18.13 -11.56
C ALA A 56 5.95 -19.57 -11.99
N LEU A 57 4.67 -19.89 -12.22
CA LEU A 57 4.24 -21.18 -12.77
C LEU A 57 4.81 -21.43 -14.16
N ILE A 58 4.77 -20.41 -15.05
CA ILE A 58 5.34 -20.51 -16.40
C ILE A 58 6.86 -20.72 -16.32
N VAL A 59 7.56 -19.95 -15.50
CA VAL A 59 9.01 -20.09 -15.28
C VAL A 59 9.33 -21.52 -14.82
N LYS A 60 8.60 -22.02 -13.83
CA LYS A 60 8.79 -23.38 -13.32
C LYS A 60 8.51 -24.44 -14.37
N GLY A 61 7.47 -24.25 -15.18
CA GLY A 61 7.16 -25.15 -16.31
C GLY A 61 8.31 -25.20 -17.31
N VAL A 62 8.85 -24.06 -17.72
CA VAL A 62 9.99 -23.96 -18.65
C VAL A 62 11.23 -24.66 -18.08
N GLU A 63 11.51 -24.50 -16.78
CA GLU A 63 12.62 -25.20 -16.11
C GLU A 63 12.45 -26.72 -16.10
N MET A 64 11.22 -27.21 -15.94
CA MET A 64 10.93 -28.67 -15.98
C MET A 64 11.23 -29.29 -17.37
N PHE A 65 11.10 -28.50 -18.45
CA PHE A 65 11.50 -28.93 -19.80
C PHE A 65 13.02 -28.80 -20.09
N GLY A 66 13.82 -28.52 -19.05
CA GLY A 66 15.29 -28.40 -19.18
C GLY A 66 15.75 -27.10 -19.83
N MET A 67 14.85 -26.19 -20.11
CA MET A 67 15.16 -24.85 -20.64
C MET A 67 15.39 -23.86 -19.51
N SER A 68 16.41 -23.00 -19.62
CA SER A 68 16.60 -21.91 -18.64
C SER A 68 15.66 -20.76 -18.98
N ALA A 69 14.75 -20.43 -18.04
CA ALA A 69 13.79 -19.36 -18.23
C ALA A 69 14.43 -17.96 -18.25
N LEU A 70 15.54 -17.77 -17.53
CA LEU A 70 16.27 -16.51 -17.47
C LEU A 70 17.76 -16.72 -17.62
N ARG A 71 18.38 -15.92 -18.51
CA ARG A 71 19.84 -15.82 -18.66
C ARG A 71 20.23 -14.35 -18.55
N VAL A 72 21.13 -14.04 -17.63
CA VAL A 72 21.73 -12.71 -17.46
C VAL A 72 23.23 -12.85 -17.68
N ASN A 73 23.80 -12.08 -18.61
CA ASN A 73 25.23 -12.15 -18.98
C ASN A 73 25.73 -13.58 -19.35
N GLY A 74 24.88 -14.39 -20.00
CA GLY A 74 25.20 -15.77 -20.36
C GLY A 74 25.13 -16.79 -19.23
N GLN A 75 24.97 -16.35 -17.98
CA GLN A 75 24.80 -17.23 -16.84
C GLN A 75 23.30 -17.56 -16.60
N ARG A 76 23.03 -18.80 -16.21
CA ARG A 76 21.67 -19.23 -15.86
C ARG A 76 21.32 -18.66 -14.50
N VAL A 77 20.27 -17.86 -14.46
CA VAL A 77 19.66 -17.40 -13.21
C VAL A 77 18.52 -18.36 -12.89
N ALA A 78 18.57 -19.00 -11.74
CA ALA A 78 17.56 -19.97 -11.33
C ALA A 78 17.16 -19.75 -9.85
N GLY A 79 16.01 -20.26 -9.48
CA GLY A 79 15.57 -20.32 -8.10
C GLY A 79 15.48 -18.95 -7.43
N PHE A 80 16.27 -18.78 -6.36
CA PHE A 80 16.24 -17.57 -5.53
C PHE A 80 16.58 -16.27 -6.30
N GLY A 81 17.44 -16.34 -7.32
CA GLY A 81 17.74 -15.18 -8.16
C GLY A 81 16.53 -14.71 -8.97
N ILE A 82 15.75 -15.63 -9.54
CA ILE A 82 14.51 -15.29 -10.26
C ILE A 82 13.49 -14.72 -9.29
N PHE A 83 13.34 -15.32 -8.10
CA PHE A 83 12.49 -14.80 -7.04
C PHE A 83 12.84 -13.35 -6.69
N GLY A 84 14.13 -13.05 -6.49
CA GLY A 84 14.61 -11.71 -6.17
C GLY A 84 14.23 -10.67 -7.24
N VAL A 85 14.41 -11.01 -8.53
CA VAL A 85 14.00 -10.14 -9.64
C VAL A 85 12.49 -9.91 -9.64
N MET A 86 11.69 -10.96 -9.46
CA MET A 86 10.23 -10.85 -9.38
C MET A 86 9.79 -10.02 -8.19
N MET A 87 10.44 -10.22 -7.03
CA MET A 87 10.17 -9.46 -5.82
C MET A 87 10.38 -7.96 -6.03
N TRP A 88 11.51 -7.61 -6.64
CA TRP A 88 11.85 -6.22 -6.89
C TRP A 88 10.99 -5.58 -7.98
N MET A 89 10.92 -6.19 -9.19
CA MET A 89 10.24 -5.58 -10.34
C MET A 89 8.73 -5.65 -10.25
N LEU A 90 8.17 -6.82 -9.87
CA LEU A 90 6.73 -7.02 -9.91
C LEU A 90 6.07 -6.60 -8.59
N PHE A 91 6.57 -7.08 -7.45
CA PHE A 91 5.92 -6.77 -6.18
C PHE A 91 6.21 -5.35 -5.70
N LEU A 92 7.47 -4.98 -5.52
CA LEU A 92 7.81 -3.68 -4.94
C LEU A 92 7.61 -2.50 -5.91
N ARG A 93 7.99 -2.67 -7.18
CA ARG A 93 7.95 -1.56 -8.15
C ARG A 93 6.62 -1.40 -8.87
N PHE A 94 5.82 -2.46 -8.97
CA PHE A 94 4.55 -2.42 -9.69
C PHE A 94 3.35 -2.64 -8.77
N ILE A 95 3.25 -3.80 -8.09
CA ILE A 95 2.06 -4.17 -7.32
C ILE A 95 1.82 -3.22 -6.15
N VAL A 96 2.85 -2.93 -5.36
CA VAL A 96 2.72 -2.07 -4.18
C VAL A 96 2.21 -0.68 -4.53
N PRO A 97 2.80 0.07 -5.50
CA PRO A 97 2.26 1.36 -5.93
C PRO A 97 0.86 1.26 -6.54
N VAL A 98 0.60 0.24 -7.38
CA VAL A 98 -0.74 0.04 -7.98
C VAL A 98 -1.80 -0.15 -6.91
N LEU A 99 -1.59 -1.06 -5.98
CA LEU A 99 -2.56 -1.29 -4.90
C LEU A 99 -2.71 -0.06 -4.02
N GLY A 100 -1.60 0.64 -3.71
CA GLY A 100 -1.63 1.90 -2.98
C GLY A 100 -2.50 2.94 -3.68
N VAL A 101 -2.30 3.16 -4.99
CA VAL A 101 -3.13 4.10 -5.78
C VAL A 101 -4.59 3.69 -5.77
N PHE A 102 -4.92 2.47 -6.22
CA PHE A 102 -6.31 2.07 -6.42
C PHE A 102 -7.10 1.96 -5.11
N TYR A 103 -6.51 1.45 -4.05
CA TYR A 103 -7.20 1.30 -2.76
C TYR A 103 -6.99 2.51 -1.85
N GLY A 104 -5.77 3.07 -1.80
CA GLY A 104 -5.48 4.21 -0.94
C GLY A 104 -6.29 5.45 -1.33
N THR A 105 -6.37 5.77 -2.63
CA THR A 105 -7.19 6.91 -3.09
C THR A 105 -8.67 6.67 -2.87
N ALA A 106 -9.13 5.43 -2.97
CA ALA A 106 -10.52 5.04 -2.83
C ALA A 106 -11.05 5.17 -1.39
N LEU A 107 -10.18 5.15 -0.38
CA LEU A 107 -10.58 5.18 1.03
C LEU A 107 -11.56 6.31 1.37
N MET A 108 -11.41 7.45 0.73
CA MET A 108 -12.30 8.61 0.92
C MET A 108 -13.00 9.04 -0.36
N ALA A 109 -12.42 8.79 -1.54
CA ALA A 109 -12.99 9.23 -2.80
C ALA A 109 -14.34 8.56 -3.09
N ASP A 110 -14.47 7.28 -2.80
CA ASP A 110 -15.72 6.54 -3.01
C ASP A 110 -16.89 7.11 -2.19
N GLU A 111 -16.65 7.47 -0.92
CA GLU A 111 -17.69 8.07 -0.09
C GLU A 111 -18.17 9.42 -0.63
N VAL A 112 -17.28 10.14 -1.33
CA VAL A 112 -17.63 11.40 -1.97
C VAL A 112 -18.43 11.15 -3.25
N GLU A 113 -18.02 10.18 -4.07
CA GLU A 113 -18.69 9.82 -5.33
C GLU A 113 -20.08 9.23 -5.08
N ASP A 114 -20.20 8.34 -4.09
CA ASP A 114 -21.48 7.68 -3.74
C ASP A 114 -22.41 8.59 -2.92
N LYS A 115 -21.99 9.84 -2.61
CA LYS A 115 -22.73 10.80 -1.75
C LYS A 115 -23.06 10.25 -0.36
N THR A 116 -22.38 9.20 0.09
CA THR A 116 -22.58 8.56 1.41
C THR A 116 -21.87 9.29 2.53
N ILE A 117 -20.96 10.20 2.20
CA ILE A 117 -20.16 10.96 3.16
C ILE A 117 -21.01 11.73 4.17
N THR A 118 -22.19 12.22 3.76
CA THR A 118 -23.12 12.95 4.62
C THR A 118 -23.66 12.03 5.72
N TYR A 119 -24.07 10.81 5.37
CA TYR A 119 -24.54 9.82 6.34
C TYR A 119 -23.45 9.40 7.34
N LEU A 120 -22.23 9.32 6.87
CA LEU A 120 -21.09 8.95 7.69
C LEU A 120 -20.78 10.01 8.75
N PHE A 121 -20.94 11.29 8.40
CA PHE A 121 -20.63 12.42 9.27
C PHE A 121 -21.82 12.91 10.12
N THR A 122 -23.05 12.44 9.90
CA THR A 122 -24.19 12.69 10.80
C THR A 122 -24.11 11.84 12.07
N ARG A 123 -23.33 10.78 12.09
CA ARG A 123 -23.09 9.97 13.28
C ARG A 123 -22.07 10.67 14.19
N PRO A 124 -22.16 10.55 15.53
CA PRO A 124 -21.22 11.15 16.48
C PRO A 124 -19.88 10.40 16.52
N ILE A 125 -19.26 10.22 15.34
CA ILE A 125 -17.99 9.51 15.15
C ILE A 125 -16.95 10.55 14.71
N PRO A 126 -15.74 10.57 15.32
CA PRO A 126 -14.66 11.43 14.87
C PRO A 126 -14.29 11.12 13.42
N ARG A 127 -14.26 12.13 12.56
CA ARG A 127 -13.95 11.96 11.11
C ARG A 127 -12.62 11.27 10.87
N GLY A 128 -11.59 11.62 11.66
CA GLY A 128 -10.29 10.95 11.59
C GLY A 128 -10.35 9.46 11.93
N ALA A 129 -11.25 9.03 12.85
CA ALA A 129 -11.40 7.61 13.17
C ALA A 129 -11.96 6.79 12.00
N VAL A 130 -12.78 7.41 11.15
CA VAL A 130 -13.29 6.78 9.92
C VAL A 130 -12.15 6.49 8.96
N LEU A 131 -11.31 7.48 8.68
CA LEU A 131 -10.15 7.30 7.79
C LEU A 131 -9.21 6.22 8.30
N ILE A 132 -8.86 6.26 9.60
CA ILE A 132 -7.95 5.26 10.18
C ILE A 132 -8.56 3.86 10.15
N GLY A 133 -9.86 3.71 10.45
CA GLY A 133 -10.56 2.44 10.36
C GLY A 133 -10.52 1.85 8.94
N LYS A 134 -10.81 2.66 7.92
CA LYS A 134 -10.72 2.27 6.52
C LYS A 134 -9.29 1.95 6.07
N TYR A 135 -8.32 2.75 6.52
CA TYR A 135 -6.91 2.50 6.23
C TYR A 135 -6.43 1.16 6.81
N LEU A 136 -6.83 0.81 8.02
CA LEU A 136 -6.53 -0.49 8.61
C LEU A 136 -7.20 -1.64 7.84
N ALA A 137 -8.45 -1.45 7.39
CA ALA A 137 -9.16 -2.43 6.55
C ALA A 137 -8.44 -2.64 5.20
N TYR A 138 -7.98 -1.55 4.57
CA TYR A 138 -7.14 -1.61 3.39
C TYR A 138 -5.87 -2.44 3.65
N MET A 139 -5.14 -2.13 4.73
CA MET A 139 -3.93 -2.88 5.10
C MET A 139 -4.21 -4.36 5.28
N ALA A 140 -5.25 -4.72 6.05
CA ALA A 140 -5.62 -6.11 6.28
C ALA A 140 -5.99 -6.83 4.97
N CYS A 141 -6.81 -6.20 4.12
CA CYS A 141 -7.24 -6.77 2.85
C CYS A 141 -6.07 -6.98 1.87
N THR A 142 -5.21 -5.98 1.71
CA THR A 142 -4.06 -6.07 0.78
C THR A 142 -3.01 -7.07 1.28
N LEU A 143 -2.69 -7.08 2.57
CA LEU A 143 -1.76 -8.05 3.15
C LEU A 143 -2.27 -9.48 3.03
N LEU A 144 -3.57 -9.71 3.25
CA LEU A 144 -4.19 -11.04 3.13
C LEU A 144 -4.02 -11.65 1.73
N VAL A 145 -3.92 -10.82 0.69
CA VAL A 145 -3.77 -11.28 -0.69
C VAL A 145 -2.31 -11.28 -1.14
N VAL A 146 -1.56 -10.22 -0.80
CA VAL A 146 -0.17 -10.05 -1.28
C VAL A 146 0.80 -11.02 -0.59
N LEU A 147 0.74 -11.15 0.75
CA LEU A 147 1.72 -11.99 1.45
C LEU A 147 1.62 -13.47 1.07
N PRO A 148 0.44 -14.11 0.99
CA PRO A 148 0.33 -15.47 0.50
C PRO A 148 0.82 -15.64 -0.95
N SER A 149 0.55 -14.65 -1.83
CA SER A 149 1.05 -14.68 -3.21
C SER A 149 2.57 -14.74 -3.27
N VAL A 150 3.26 -13.90 -2.49
CA VAL A 150 4.74 -13.91 -2.40
C VAL A 150 5.24 -15.25 -1.88
N MET A 151 4.59 -15.79 -0.84
CA MET A 151 4.95 -17.11 -0.30
C MET A 151 4.80 -18.22 -1.37
N ILE A 152 3.71 -18.20 -2.13
CA ILE A 152 3.50 -19.17 -3.23
C ILE A 152 4.61 -19.04 -4.27
N VAL A 153 4.94 -17.83 -4.71
CA VAL A 153 6.02 -17.58 -5.68
C VAL A 153 7.37 -18.06 -5.15
N TYR A 154 7.65 -17.81 -3.86
CA TYR A 154 8.88 -18.27 -3.22
C TYR A 154 8.99 -19.79 -3.22
N PHE A 155 7.99 -20.51 -2.70
CA PHE A 155 8.01 -21.98 -2.64
C PHE A 155 7.99 -22.64 -4.03
N LEU A 156 7.48 -21.94 -5.03
CA LEU A 156 7.44 -22.45 -6.40
C LEU A 156 8.83 -22.37 -7.09
N LEU A 157 9.56 -21.29 -6.86
CA LEU A 157 10.82 -21.01 -7.53
C LEU A 157 12.04 -21.50 -6.75
N VAL A 158 12.03 -21.39 -5.43
CA VAL A 158 13.19 -21.73 -4.60
C VAL A 158 13.22 -23.23 -4.29
N PRO A 159 14.36 -23.92 -4.59
CA PRO A 159 14.51 -25.35 -4.27
C PRO A 159 14.46 -25.58 -2.75
N PHE A 160 13.89 -26.71 -2.33
CA PHE A 160 13.78 -27.06 -0.90
C PHE A 160 15.13 -27.05 -0.16
N SER A 161 16.23 -27.42 -0.86
CA SER A 161 17.58 -27.40 -0.30
C SER A 161 18.08 -26.00 0.04
N ALA A 162 17.59 -24.95 -0.64
CA ALA A 162 18.00 -23.56 -0.44
C ALA A 162 17.14 -22.82 0.59
N ILE A 163 15.96 -23.36 0.95
CA ILE A 163 15.02 -22.72 1.89
C ILE A 163 15.67 -22.32 3.21
N PRO A 164 16.43 -23.19 3.92
CA PRO A 164 17.00 -22.80 5.21
C PRO A 164 17.94 -21.60 5.14
N ALA A 165 18.66 -21.46 4.02
CA ALA A 165 19.59 -20.34 3.82
C ALA A 165 18.91 -19.04 3.39
N THR A 166 17.77 -19.12 2.70
CA THR A 166 17.08 -17.96 2.10
C THR A 166 15.82 -17.51 2.83
N PHE A 167 15.37 -18.27 3.82
CA PHE A 167 14.15 -17.97 4.56
C PHE A 167 14.20 -16.63 5.32
N GLY A 168 15.38 -16.27 5.86
CA GLY A 168 15.60 -14.97 6.50
C GLY A 168 15.37 -13.81 5.53
N SER A 169 15.82 -13.93 4.28
CA SER A 169 15.60 -12.93 3.24
C SER A 169 14.12 -12.81 2.88
N LEU A 170 13.39 -13.93 2.81
CA LEU A 170 11.94 -13.91 2.61
C LEU A 170 11.21 -13.11 3.70
N LEU A 171 11.58 -13.28 4.97
CA LEU A 171 10.96 -12.53 6.06
C LEU A 171 11.21 -11.02 5.92
N VAL A 172 12.41 -10.62 5.51
CA VAL A 172 12.73 -9.22 5.21
C VAL A 172 11.88 -8.71 4.06
N ASP A 173 11.72 -9.49 2.99
CA ASP A 173 10.88 -9.13 1.85
C ASP A 173 9.41 -8.94 2.21
N LEU A 174 8.84 -9.83 3.03
CA LEU A 174 7.46 -9.69 3.54
C LEU A 174 7.32 -8.44 4.40
N GLY A 175 8.33 -8.14 5.23
CA GLY A 175 8.40 -6.90 6.01
C GLY A 175 8.45 -5.65 5.13
N LEU A 176 9.26 -5.66 4.07
CA LEU A 176 9.38 -4.55 3.12
C LEU A 176 8.09 -4.34 2.33
N LEU A 177 7.41 -5.41 1.91
CA LEU A 177 6.10 -5.31 1.26
C LEU A 177 5.06 -4.71 2.17
N THR A 178 5.02 -5.17 3.43
CA THR A 178 4.11 -4.61 4.44
C THR A 178 4.35 -3.13 4.64
N LEU A 179 5.61 -2.73 4.79
CA LEU A 179 6.01 -1.33 4.95
C LEU A 179 5.70 -0.52 3.69
N GLY A 180 6.00 -1.06 2.51
CA GLY A 180 5.69 -0.42 1.23
C GLY A 180 4.20 -0.16 1.06
N LEU A 181 3.35 -1.18 1.28
CA LEU A 181 1.89 -1.04 1.24
C LEU A 181 1.39 0.00 2.24
N ALA A 182 1.97 0.02 3.46
CA ALA A 182 1.62 1.01 4.46
C ALA A 182 1.95 2.44 4.01
N VAL A 183 3.17 2.68 3.54
CA VAL A 183 3.62 4.02 3.14
C VAL A 183 2.84 4.52 1.92
N TYR A 184 2.76 3.71 0.86
CA TYR A 184 1.98 4.09 -0.34
C TYR A 184 0.50 4.28 -0.02
N GLY A 185 -0.09 3.38 0.78
CA GLY A 185 -1.46 3.52 1.26
C GLY A 185 -1.70 4.81 2.02
N GLY A 186 -0.77 5.23 2.90
CA GLY A 186 -0.84 6.50 3.62
C GLY A 186 -0.76 7.73 2.71
N VAL A 187 0.18 7.73 1.76
CA VAL A 187 0.33 8.80 0.76
C VAL A 187 -0.93 8.92 -0.10
N PHE A 188 -1.45 7.81 -0.61
CA PHE A 188 -2.62 7.83 -1.47
C PHE A 188 -3.94 8.01 -0.70
N ALA A 189 -4.00 7.69 0.59
CA ALA A 189 -5.09 8.11 1.47
C ALA A 189 -5.17 9.64 1.57
N PHE A 190 -4.02 10.32 1.69
CA PHE A 190 -3.96 11.77 1.64
C PHE A 190 -4.40 12.32 0.28
N VAL A 191 -3.91 11.73 -0.82
CA VAL A 191 -4.31 12.13 -2.18
C VAL A 191 -5.83 11.96 -2.36
N GLY A 192 -6.41 10.85 -1.89
CA GLY A 192 -7.85 10.58 -1.91
C GLY A 192 -8.69 11.59 -1.11
N ALA A 193 -8.18 12.01 0.06
CA ALA A 193 -8.85 13.00 0.90
C ALA A 193 -8.76 14.43 0.37
N PHE A 194 -7.66 14.78 -0.32
CA PHE A 194 -7.36 16.16 -0.69
C PHE A 194 -7.81 16.53 -2.11
N PHE A 195 -7.58 15.69 -3.12
CA PHE A 195 -7.79 16.02 -4.53
C PHE A 195 -9.19 15.62 -5.03
N LYS A 196 -9.69 16.33 -6.06
CA LYS A 196 -10.98 16.03 -6.72
C LYS A 196 -10.90 14.82 -7.67
N ARG A 197 -9.73 14.55 -8.28
CA ARG A 197 -9.47 13.41 -9.16
C ARG A 197 -8.27 12.61 -8.65
N PRO A 198 -8.44 11.91 -7.51
CA PRO A 198 -7.32 11.33 -6.78
C PRO A 198 -6.63 10.21 -7.53
N LEU A 199 -7.37 9.40 -8.29
CA LEU A 199 -6.81 8.27 -9.03
C LEU A 199 -5.84 8.73 -10.12
N VAL A 200 -6.20 9.77 -10.89
CA VAL A 200 -5.34 10.32 -11.96
C VAL A 200 -4.04 10.89 -11.36
N ILE A 201 -4.16 11.66 -10.27
CA ILE A 201 -3.01 12.25 -9.59
C ILE A 201 -2.14 11.15 -8.98
N GLY A 202 -2.75 10.13 -8.38
CA GLY A 202 -2.04 8.98 -7.83
C GLY A 202 -1.25 8.20 -8.89
N LEU A 203 -1.84 7.93 -10.05
CA LEU A 203 -1.17 7.28 -11.17
C LEU A 203 -0.02 8.13 -11.71
N LEU A 204 -0.23 9.44 -11.87
CA LEU A 204 0.82 10.36 -12.31
C LEU A 204 1.99 10.41 -11.33
N PHE A 205 1.71 10.34 -10.03
CA PHE A 205 2.76 10.28 -9.01
C PHE A 205 3.51 8.94 -9.06
N ALA A 206 2.81 7.80 -9.03
CA ALA A 206 3.43 6.49 -8.94
C ALA A 206 4.20 6.10 -10.22
N PHE A 207 3.65 6.39 -11.41
CA PHE A 207 4.24 5.99 -12.68
C PHE A 207 4.92 7.14 -13.43
N GLY A 208 4.60 8.39 -13.13
CA GLY A 208 5.28 9.56 -13.67
C GLY A 208 6.45 9.97 -12.77
N TRP A 209 6.14 10.61 -11.65
CA TRP A 209 7.15 11.19 -10.77
C TRP A 209 8.17 10.19 -10.25
N GLU A 210 7.76 9.08 -9.67
CA GLU A 210 8.70 8.11 -9.09
C GLU A 210 9.60 7.45 -10.13
N GLN A 211 9.06 7.08 -11.30
CA GLN A 211 9.85 6.42 -12.33
C GLN A 211 10.86 7.38 -12.97
N VAL A 212 10.43 8.61 -13.25
CA VAL A 212 11.31 9.64 -13.83
C VAL A 212 12.42 10.02 -12.83
N THR A 213 12.06 10.22 -11.57
CA THR A 213 13.01 10.65 -10.54
C THR A 213 14.06 9.58 -10.23
N LEU A 214 13.67 8.30 -10.26
CA LEU A 214 14.63 7.19 -10.10
C LEU A 214 15.59 7.05 -11.29
N ALA A 215 15.18 7.47 -12.49
CA ALA A 215 16.01 7.43 -13.68
C ALA A 215 16.99 8.62 -13.76
N LEU A 216 16.70 9.73 -13.05
CA LEU A 216 17.54 10.94 -13.06
C LEU A 216 18.71 10.80 -12.08
N PRO A 217 19.94 11.14 -12.48
CA PRO A 217 21.07 11.25 -11.55
C PRO A 217 20.86 12.45 -10.61
N GLY A 218 21.25 12.30 -9.34
CA GLY A 218 21.24 13.39 -8.37
C GLY A 218 20.39 13.14 -7.11
N TYR A 219 20.17 14.20 -6.36
CA TYR A 219 19.49 14.15 -5.06
C TYR A 219 17.96 13.96 -5.14
N LEU A 220 17.36 14.15 -6.31
CA LEU A 220 15.89 14.05 -6.49
C LEU A 220 15.35 12.68 -6.13
N LYS A 221 16.10 11.60 -6.35
CA LYS A 221 15.73 10.22 -5.99
C LYS A 221 15.46 10.06 -4.49
N GLN A 222 16.08 10.88 -3.63
CA GLN A 222 15.86 10.83 -2.17
C GLN A 222 14.46 11.29 -1.75
N PHE A 223 13.70 11.94 -2.64
CA PHE A 223 12.31 12.32 -2.38
C PHE A 223 11.30 11.26 -2.83
N THR A 224 11.76 10.07 -3.23
CA THR A 224 10.89 8.97 -3.66
C THR A 224 10.84 7.86 -2.61
N ILE A 225 9.65 7.28 -2.44
CA ILE A 225 9.44 6.14 -1.53
C ILE A 225 10.18 4.91 -2.07
N ALA A 226 10.11 4.72 -3.38
CA ALA A 226 10.75 3.58 -4.06
C ALA A 226 12.27 3.55 -3.83
N PHE A 227 12.95 4.69 -3.74
CA PHE A 227 14.38 4.75 -3.46
C PHE A 227 14.75 4.08 -2.13
N TYR A 228 14.03 4.43 -1.05
CA TYR A 228 14.30 3.85 0.26
C TYR A 228 13.88 2.38 0.37
N LEU A 229 12.76 1.99 -0.27
CA LEU A 229 12.36 0.59 -0.32
C LEU A 229 13.37 -0.27 -1.07
N GLN A 230 13.87 0.22 -2.23
CA GLN A 230 14.88 -0.49 -3.03
C GLN A 230 16.22 -0.63 -2.31
N ALA A 231 16.61 0.37 -1.51
CA ALA A 231 17.85 0.32 -0.73
C ALA A 231 17.82 -0.77 0.37
N LEU A 232 16.63 -1.18 0.80
CA LEU A 232 16.44 -2.20 1.84
C LEU A 232 16.30 -3.63 1.30
N VAL A 233 16.16 -3.82 -0.02
CA VAL A 233 15.98 -5.16 -0.61
C VAL A 233 17.26 -6.00 -0.41
N PRO A 234 17.15 -7.22 0.15
CA PRO A 234 18.31 -8.07 0.45
C PRO A 234 18.90 -8.75 -0.79
N HIS A 235 18.20 -8.70 -1.93
CA HIS A 235 18.64 -9.38 -3.16
C HIS A 235 19.62 -8.54 -3.95
N ALA A 236 20.71 -9.19 -4.40
CA ALA A 236 21.60 -8.58 -5.35
C ALA A 236 20.86 -8.37 -6.68
N MET A 237 20.73 -7.12 -7.11
CA MET A 237 20.14 -6.82 -8.40
C MET A 237 21.07 -7.29 -9.52
N PRO A 238 20.51 -7.90 -10.60
CA PRO A 238 21.32 -8.18 -11.79
C PRO A 238 21.88 -6.84 -12.31
N SER A 239 23.18 -6.67 -12.21
CA SER A 239 23.85 -5.48 -12.74
C SER A 239 24.05 -5.68 -14.24
N GLU A 240 23.25 -5.00 -15.05
CA GLU A 240 23.40 -5.03 -16.50
C GLU A 240 24.36 -3.94 -16.98
N GLY A 241 25.48 -4.38 -17.58
CA GLY A 241 26.32 -3.60 -18.47
C GLY A 241 27.00 -2.34 -17.89
N VAL A 242 27.39 -1.42 -18.80
CA VAL A 242 28.12 -0.17 -18.49
C VAL A 242 27.35 0.74 -17.53
N THR A 243 26.03 0.68 -17.54
CA THR A 243 25.16 1.42 -16.61
C THR A 243 25.32 0.99 -15.16
N SER A 244 25.69 -0.27 -14.90
CA SER A 244 25.96 -0.78 -13.54
C SER A 244 27.23 -0.22 -12.93
N LEU A 245 28.25 0.00 -13.74
CA LEU A 245 29.50 0.62 -13.28
C LEU A 245 29.28 2.11 -12.92
N LEU A 246 28.52 2.83 -13.75
CA LEU A 246 28.17 4.22 -13.45
C LEU A 246 27.24 4.32 -12.25
N GLN A 247 26.23 3.43 -12.13
CA GLN A 247 25.37 3.38 -10.94
C GLN A 247 26.13 2.96 -9.68
N GLY A 248 27.12 2.09 -9.79
CA GLY A 248 27.97 1.70 -8.65
C GLY A 248 28.84 2.86 -8.14
N MET A 249 29.33 3.72 -9.01
CA MET A 249 30.11 4.90 -8.62
C MET A 249 29.27 6.00 -7.95
N PHE A 250 27.97 6.07 -8.22
CA PHE A 250 27.04 7.07 -7.63
C PHE A 250 26.07 6.47 -6.61
N ARG A 251 26.22 5.20 -6.25
CA ARG A 251 25.35 4.49 -5.32
C ARG A 251 25.81 4.66 -3.89
N GLU A 252 25.60 5.83 -3.32
CA GLU A 252 25.52 5.94 -1.88
C GLU A 252 24.21 5.26 -1.43
N THR A 253 24.29 3.98 -1.06
CA THR A 253 23.16 3.29 -0.41
C THR A 253 23.04 3.87 1.00
N PRO A 254 21.95 4.55 1.32
CA PRO A 254 21.78 5.08 2.67
C PRO A 254 21.72 3.92 3.66
N PRO A 255 22.22 4.11 4.90
CA PRO A 255 22.17 3.06 5.91
C PRO A 255 20.70 2.68 6.24
N VAL A 256 20.48 1.43 6.60
CA VAL A 256 19.15 0.84 6.85
C VAL A 256 18.29 1.69 7.78
N TRP A 257 18.88 2.21 8.86
CA TRP A 257 18.17 3.03 9.83
C TRP A 257 17.65 4.36 9.22
N VAL A 258 18.38 4.97 8.29
CA VAL A 258 17.95 6.18 7.59
C VAL A 258 16.76 5.85 6.68
N CYS A 259 16.83 4.74 5.94
CA CYS A 259 15.71 4.31 5.09
C CYS A 259 14.44 4.08 5.90
N LEU A 260 14.54 3.36 7.02
CA LEU A 260 13.39 3.10 7.89
C LEU A 260 12.84 4.40 8.48
N THR A 261 13.72 5.30 8.96
CA THR A 261 13.29 6.59 9.53
C THR A 261 12.50 7.40 8.51
N TRP A 262 12.97 7.51 7.27
CA TRP A 262 12.26 8.23 6.22
C TRP A 262 10.93 7.57 5.86
N LEU A 263 10.88 6.25 5.74
CA LEU A 263 9.64 5.53 5.42
C LEU A 263 8.58 5.70 6.53
N PHE A 264 8.97 5.60 7.79
CA PHE A 264 8.06 5.87 8.91
C PHE A 264 7.65 7.34 9.00
N ALA A 265 8.56 8.27 8.68
CA ALA A 265 8.24 9.69 8.60
C ALA A 265 7.21 9.97 7.50
N TYR A 266 7.39 9.41 6.29
CA TYR A 266 6.39 9.49 5.22
C TYR A 266 5.03 8.95 5.69
N LEU A 267 5.01 7.75 6.26
CA LEU A 267 3.78 7.14 6.77
C LEU A 267 3.07 8.04 7.79
N GLY A 268 3.80 8.50 8.81
CA GLY A 268 3.24 9.33 9.89
C GLY A 268 2.73 10.68 9.39
N VAL A 269 3.56 11.37 8.57
CA VAL A 269 3.21 12.70 8.04
C VAL A 269 1.99 12.61 7.11
N PHE A 270 1.97 11.66 6.17
CA PHE A 270 0.87 11.58 5.21
C PHE A 270 -0.43 11.07 5.85
N LEU A 271 -0.40 10.16 6.81
CA LEU A 271 -1.59 9.77 7.57
C LEU A 271 -2.11 10.94 8.42
N TRP A 272 -1.22 11.73 9.04
CA TRP A 272 -1.62 12.92 9.77
C TRP A 272 -2.23 13.97 8.83
N LEU A 273 -1.63 14.22 7.67
CA LEU A 273 -2.18 15.12 6.67
C LEU A 273 -3.52 14.64 6.12
N ALA A 274 -3.67 13.32 5.91
CA ALA A 274 -4.93 12.72 5.46
C ALA A 274 -6.04 12.92 6.49
N THR A 275 -5.77 12.65 7.77
CA THR A 275 -6.75 12.90 8.85
C THR A 275 -7.13 14.37 8.96
N ARG A 276 -6.14 15.27 8.88
CA ARG A 276 -6.39 16.73 8.89
C ARG A 276 -7.19 17.20 7.67
N ALA A 277 -6.92 16.63 6.50
CA ALA A 277 -7.67 16.96 5.28
C ALA A 277 -9.14 16.58 5.43
N VAL A 278 -9.44 15.39 5.97
CA VAL A 278 -10.83 14.94 6.22
C VAL A 278 -11.54 15.76 7.28
N GLU A 279 -10.83 16.21 8.33
CA GLU A 279 -11.41 17.03 9.40
C GLU A 279 -11.75 18.44 8.94
N ARG A 280 -10.90 19.05 8.08
CA ARG A 280 -11.03 20.45 7.66
C ARG A 280 -11.88 20.66 6.42
N LYS A 281 -11.99 19.64 5.56
CA LYS A 281 -12.72 19.77 4.30
C LYS A 281 -14.23 19.74 4.56
N GLU A 282 -14.90 20.83 4.18
CA GLU A 282 -16.34 20.86 4.03
C GLU A 282 -16.69 20.25 2.67
N TYR A 283 -17.27 19.07 2.68
CA TYR A 283 -17.71 18.40 1.45
C TYR A 283 -19.07 19.01 1.06
N ILE A 284 -19.03 20.05 0.20
CA ILE A 284 -20.24 20.61 -0.42
C ILE A 284 -20.60 19.65 -1.53
N LEU A 285 -21.72 18.95 -1.37
CA LEU A 285 -22.33 18.17 -2.43
C LEU A 285 -22.96 19.16 -3.40
N GLU A 286 -22.35 19.36 -4.57
CA GLU A 286 -23.01 20.05 -5.68
C GLU A 286 -24.26 19.25 -6.03
N GLN A 287 -25.42 19.91 -5.90
CA GLN A 287 -26.74 19.35 -6.24
C GLN A 287 -26.90 19.24 -7.76
#